data_418ac081f3c1a05892d6311c9a025d3f
#
_entry.id   418ac081f3c1a05892d6311c9a025d3f
#
_cell.length_a   1.000
_cell.length_b   1.000
_cell.length_c   1.000
_cell.angle_alpha   90.00
_cell.angle_beta   90.00
_cell.angle_gamma   90.00
#
_symmetry.space_group_name_H-M   'P 1'
#
loop_
_entity.id
_entity.type
_entity.pdbx_description
1 polymer ?
#
loop_
_entity_poly.entity_id
_entity_poly.type
_entity_poly.pdbx_seq_one_letter_code
_entity_poly.pdbx_strand_id
1 'polypeptide(L)'
;MRAGRDERAWIRGAQAGSASDLEALFRSHWPSAWRAAFLVVHDAAAAEDIAQEAFLAAIRNLDRFDRRRPFGPWLHRIVVNRAIDWARARSLRAELELVDAAAPAQPPEVGSDVVGALRRLSPEHRAVIVLRHLLGYTPGEIARLLELPRGTVNSRLRRGLDQLQETLP
;
A
#
# COMPACT_ATOMS: atom_id res chain seq x y z
N MET A 1 14.16 18.61 1.53
CA MET A 1 13.54 19.63 2.42
C MET A 1 12.51 20.54 1.73
N ARG A 2 12.50 20.71 0.40
CA ARG A 2 11.45 21.46 -0.33
C ARG A 2 10.11 20.72 -0.37
N ALA A 3 10.10 19.42 -0.67
CA ALA A 3 8.87 18.62 -0.84
C ALA A 3 7.89 18.66 0.35
N GLY A 4 8.37 18.66 1.57
CA GLY A 4 7.47 18.68 2.74
C GLY A 4 6.85 20.05 3.06
N ARG A 5 7.41 21.17 2.54
CA ARG A 5 6.80 22.50 2.63
C ARG A 5 5.69 22.65 1.61
N ASP A 6 5.92 22.16 0.41
CA ASP A 6 4.96 22.20 -0.67
C ASP A 6 3.73 21.32 -0.34
N GLU A 7 3.95 20.11 0.20
CA GLU A 7 2.87 19.20 0.60
C GLU A 7 1.92 19.81 1.64
N ARG A 8 2.46 20.49 2.66
CA ARG A 8 1.61 21.18 3.66
C ARG A 8 0.81 22.35 3.07
N ALA A 9 1.36 23.02 2.06
CA ALA A 9 0.64 24.05 1.33
C ALA A 9 -0.48 23.45 0.51
N TRP A 10 -0.23 22.35 -0.21
CA TRP A 10 -1.26 21.63 -0.96
C TRP A 10 -2.38 21.10 -0.06
N ILE A 11 -2.06 20.53 1.11
CA ILE A 11 -3.06 20.07 2.06
C ILE A 11 -3.96 21.25 2.51
N ARG A 12 -3.37 22.41 2.84
CA ARG A 12 -4.14 23.60 3.24
C ARG A 12 -5.05 24.10 2.12
N GLY A 13 -4.50 24.18 0.89
CA GLY A 13 -5.28 24.62 -0.26
C GLY A 13 -6.41 23.65 -0.60
N ALA A 14 -6.14 22.35 -0.59
CA ALA A 14 -7.13 21.33 -0.82
C ALA A 14 -8.26 21.34 0.25
N GLN A 15 -7.91 21.54 1.52
CA GLN A 15 -8.89 21.75 2.60
C GLN A 15 -9.72 23.04 2.41
N ALA A 16 -9.17 24.03 1.73
CA ALA A 16 -9.88 25.26 1.36
C ALA A 16 -10.65 25.14 0.03
N GLY A 17 -10.68 23.94 -0.59
CA GLY A 17 -11.40 23.68 -1.82
C GLY A 17 -10.59 23.92 -3.12
N SER A 18 -9.28 24.09 -3.03
CA SER A 18 -8.39 24.24 -4.20
C SER A 18 -8.25 22.90 -4.95
N ALA A 19 -8.82 22.82 -6.15
CA ALA A 19 -8.70 21.64 -7.02
C ALA A 19 -7.27 21.41 -7.51
N SER A 20 -6.50 22.48 -7.75
CA SER A 20 -5.11 22.38 -8.19
C SER A 20 -4.17 21.81 -7.09
N ASP A 21 -4.43 22.16 -5.83
CA ASP A 21 -3.67 21.62 -4.70
C ASP A 21 -4.03 20.16 -4.44
N LEU A 22 -5.30 19.80 -4.60
CA LEU A 22 -5.75 18.42 -4.54
C LEU A 22 -5.11 17.56 -5.65
N GLU A 23 -5.04 18.11 -6.88
CA GLU A 23 -4.35 17.45 -7.99
C GLU A 23 -2.86 17.26 -7.73
N ALA A 24 -2.20 18.24 -7.11
CA ALA A 24 -0.79 18.15 -6.75
C ALA A 24 -0.55 17.03 -5.72
N LEU A 25 -1.41 16.89 -4.71
CA LEU A 25 -1.38 15.78 -3.75
C LEU A 25 -1.57 14.43 -4.46
N PHE A 26 -2.55 14.34 -5.34
CA PHE A 26 -2.82 13.13 -6.13
C PHE A 26 -1.59 12.73 -6.95
N ARG A 27 -1.08 13.63 -7.78
CA ARG A 27 0.09 13.36 -8.63
C ARG A 27 1.33 12.94 -7.83
N SER A 28 1.54 13.55 -6.66
CA SER A 28 2.69 13.25 -5.81
C SER A 28 2.62 11.87 -5.17
N HIS A 29 1.43 11.40 -4.79
CA HIS A 29 1.27 10.17 -4.01
C HIS A 29 0.73 8.97 -4.80
N TRP A 30 0.14 9.21 -5.98
CA TRP A 30 -0.44 8.14 -6.80
C TRP A 30 0.53 7.01 -7.14
N PRO A 31 1.78 7.29 -7.61
CA PRO A 31 2.70 6.21 -7.99
C PRO A 31 3.02 5.27 -6.84
N SER A 32 3.24 5.82 -5.63
CA SER A 32 3.55 5.01 -4.45
C SER A 32 2.32 4.24 -3.92
N ALA A 33 1.14 4.85 -3.96
CA ALA A 33 -0.12 4.24 -3.55
C ALA A 33 -0.48 3.06 -4.46
N TRP A 34 -0.46 3.26 -5.78
CA TRP A 34 -0.74 2.21 -6.76
C TRP A 34 0.27 1.06 -6.67
N ARG A 35 1.57 1.39 -6.60
CA ARG A 35 2.62 0.36 -6.49
C ARG A 35 2.50 -0.45 -5.20
N ALA A 36 2.18 0.18 -4.08
CA ALA A 36 1.95 -0.51 -2.82
C ALA A 36 0.74 -1.46 -2.91
N ALA A 37 -0.38 -1.00 -3.47
CA ALA A 37 -1.54 -1.85 -3.72
C ALA A 37 -1.18 -3.03 -4.62
N PHE A 38 -0.54 -2.76 -5.77
CA PHE A 38 -0.17 -3.80 -6.75
C PHE A 38 0.71 -4.90 -6.14
N LEU A 39 1.73 -4.54 -5.37
CA LEU A 39 2.62 -5.53 -4.75
C LEU A 39 1.95 -6.35 -3.64
N VAL A 40 0.82 -5.90 -3.12
CA VAL A 40 0.02 -6.70 -2.17
C VAL A 40 -0.99 -7.58 -2.89
N VAL A 41 -1.70 -7.06 -3.93
CA VAL A 41 -2.79 -7.79 -4.59
C VAL A 41 -2.36 -8.56 -5.83
N HIS A 42 -1.28 -8.14 -6.50
CA HIS A 42 -0.77 -8.69 -7.78
C HIS A 42 -1.79 -8.70 -8.92
N ASP A 43 -2.67 -7.72 -8.93
CA ASP A 43 -3.69 -7.50 -9.93
C ASP A 43 -3.74 -6.02 -10.25
N ALA A 44 -3.42 -5.63 -11.49
CA ALA A 44 -3.28 -4.22 -11.87
C ALA A 44 -4.60 -3.46 -11.79
N ALA A 45 -5.70 -4.09 -12.21
CA ALA A 45 -7.03 -3.49 -12.15
C ALA A 45 -7.49 -3.32 -10.70
N ALA A 46 -7.33 -4.34 -9.87
CA ALA A 46 -7.63 -4.23 -8.44
C ALA A 46 -6.75 -3.20 -7.73
N ALA A 47 -5.47 -3.10 -8.07
CA ALA A 47 -4.57 -2.10 -7.51
C ALA A 47 -4.99 -0.68 -7.87
N GLU A 48 -5.44 -0.45 -9.10
CA GLU A 48 -5.97 0.83 -9.54
C GLU A 48 -7.25 1.20 -8.78
N ASP A 49 -8.21 0.28 -8.69
CA ASP A 49 -9.45 0.48 -7.95
C ASP A 49 -9.19 0.78 -6.47
N ILE A 50 -8.30 0.01 -5.83
CA ILE A 50 -7.92 0.21 -4.42
C ILE A 50 -7.27 1.58 -4.21
N ALA A 51 -6.35 1.98 -5.09
CA ALA A 51 -5.69 3.28 -5.00
C ALA A 51 -6.70 4.42 -5.19
N GLN A 52 -7.58 4.34 -6.18
CA GLN A 52 -8.65 5.33 -6.42
C GLN A 52 -9.58 5.45 -5.22
N GLU A 53 -10.08 4.33 -4.69
CA GLU A 53 -10.94 4.32 -3.53
C GLU A 53 -10.25 4.86 -2.28
N ALA A 54 -8.95 4.58 -2.10
CA ALA A 54 -8.17 5.13 -0.99
C ALA A 54 -8.05 6.65 -1.09
N PHE A 55 -7.79 7.19 -2.28
CA PHE A 55 -7.79 8.63 -2.51
C PHE A 55 -9.16 9.26 -2.27
N LEU A 56 -10.24 8.66 -2.75
CA LEU A 56 -11.60 9.14 -2.48
C LEU A 56 -11.92 9.14 -0.98
N ALA A 57 -11.50 8.10 -0.26
CA ALA A 57 -11.66 8.06 1.20
C ALA A 57 -10.81 9.13 1.91
N ALA A 58 -9.58 9.38 1.42
CA ALA A 58 -8.73 10.44 1.92
C ALA A 58 -9.34 11.83 1.68
N ILE A 59 -9.86 12.10 0.48
CA ILE A 59 -10.52 13.37 0.14
C ILE A 59 -11.73 13.63 1.04
N ARG A 60 -12.60 12.63 1.25
CA ARG A 60 -13.78 12.74 2.12
C ARG A 60 -13.45 13.07 3.57
N ASN A 61 -12.24 12.72 4.01
CA ASN A 61 -11.79 12.94 5.39
C ASN A 61 -10.69 14.01 5.49
N LEU A 62 -10.38 14.71 4.39
CA LEU A 62 -9.29 15.67 4.32
C LEU A 62 -9.48 16.85 5.28
N ASP A 63 -10.72 17.32 5.47
CA ASP A 63 -11.05 18.42 6.39
C ASP A 63 -10.66 18.12 7.83
N ARG A 64 -10.69 16.84 8.23
CA ARG A 64 -10.31 16.38 9.57
C ARG A 64 -8.85 15.97 9.68
N PHE A 65 -8.10 16.01 8.57
CA PHE A 65 -6.70 15.60 8.56
C PHE A 65 -5.82 16.61 9.28
N ASP A 66 -5.01 16.14 10.22
CA ASP A 66 -4.04 16.96 10.92
C ASP A 66 -2.83 17.27 10.03
N ARG A 67 -2.76 18.51 9.54
CA ARG A 67 -1.67 19.04 8.67
C ARG A 67 -0.26 18.93 9.25
N ARG A 68 -0.14 18.66 10.56
CA ARG A 68 1.17 18.44 11.20
C ARG A 68 1.71 17.05 10.90
N ARG A 69 0.85 16.12 10.48
CA ARG A 69 1.24 14.77 10.07
C ARG A 69 1.55 14.72 8.57
N PRO A 70 2.48 13.86 8.12
CA PRO A 70 2.71 13.64 6.70
C PRO A 70 1.51 12.94 6.06
N PHE A 71 1.12 13.36 4.86
CA PHE A 71 -0.03 12.81 4.13
C PHE A 71 0.22 11.37 3.64
N GLY A 72 1.44 11.08 3.16
CA GLY A 72 1.80 9.77 2.61
C GLY A 72 1.50 8.60 3.56
N PRO A 73 1.99 8.58 4.80
CA PRO A 73 1.69 7.51 5.76
C PRO A 73 0.20 7.31 6.04
N TRP A 74 -0.56 8.38 6.09
CA TRP A 74 -2.00 8.30 6.28
C TRP A 74 -2.69 7.66 5.07
N LEU A 75 -2.34 8.08 3.85
CA LEU A 75 -2.84 7.47 2.62
C LEU A 75 -2.43 6.00 2.49
N HIS A 76 -1.16 5.68 2.73
CA HIS A 76 -0.65 4.31 2.63
C HIS A 76 -1.34 3.35 3.61
N ARG A 77 -1.74 3.83 4.79
CA ARG A 77 -2.56 3.05 5.72
C ARG A 77 -3.89 2.63 5.07
N ILE A 78 -4.58 3.55 4.40
CA ILE A 78 -5.85 3.27 3.73
C ILE A 78 -5.64 2.28 2.59
N VAL A 79 -4.64 2.52 1.75
CA VAL A 79 -4.29 1.67 0.60
C VAL A 79 -3.97 0.23 1.03
N VAL A 80 -3.02 0.09 1.98
CA VAL A 80 -2.51 -1.24 2.37
C VAL A 80 -3.58 -2.05 3.10
N ASN A 81 -4.38 -1.43 3.97
CA ASN A 81 -5.49 -2.14 4.63
C ASN A 81 -6.52 -2.64 3.60
N ARG A 82 -6.92 -1.82 2.63
CA ARG A 82 -7.82 -2.24 1.54
C ARG A 82 -7.22 -3.36 0.69
N ALA A 83 -5.93 -3.28 0.39
CA ALA A 83 -5.22 -4.29 -0.36
C ALA A 83 -5.16 -5.64 0.38
N ILE A 84 -4.91 -5.63 1.69
CA ILE A 84 -4.95 -6.84 2.52
C ILE A 84 -6.36 -7.46 2.50
N ASP A 85 -7.39 -6.65 2.73
CA ASP A 85 -8.78 -7.12 2.77
C ASP A 85 -9.20 -7.73 1.43
N TRP A 86 -8.87 -7.07 0.32
CA TRP A 86 -9.11 -7.59 -1.02
C TRP A 86 -8.39 -8.92 -1.27
N ALA A 87 -7.10 -9.00 -0.92
CA ALA A 87 -6.31 -10.21 -1.13
C ALA A 87 -6.83 -11.38 -0.29
N ARG A 88 -7.26 -11.13 0.96
CA ARG A 88 -7.91 -12.15 1.81
C ARG A 88 -9.22 -12.64 1.21
N ALA A 89 -10.08 -11.72 0.76
CA ALA A 89 -11.35 -12.08 0.14
C ALA A 89 -11.15 -12.87 -1.15
N ARG A 90 -10.11 -12.58 -1.93
CA ARG A 90 -9.76 -13.34 -3.13
C ARG A 90 -9.26 -14.75 -2.78
N SER A 91 -8.38 -14.88 -1.79
CA SER A 91 -7.88 -16.19 -1.33
C SER A 91 -9.03 -17.08 -0.85
N LEU A 92 -9.94 -16.54 -0.04
CA LEU A 92 -11.09 -17.27 0.47
C LEU A 92 -12.01 -17.74 -0.68
N ARG A 93 -12.26 -16.89 -1.69
CA ARG A 93 -13.05 -17.28 -2.86
C ARG A 93 -12.38 -18.40 -3.66
N ALA A 94 -11.07 -18.31 -3.89
CA ALA A 94 -10.32 -19.35 -4.59
C ALA A 94 -10.37 -20.70 -3.86
N GLU A 95 -10.30 -20.70 -2.52
CA GLU A 95 -10.45 -21.92 -1.71
C GLU A 95 -11.87 -22.53 -1.81
N LEU A 96 -12.92 -21.69 -1.85
CA LEU A 96 -14.31 -22.15 -1.91
C LEU A 96 -14.72 -22.60 -3.32
N GLU A 97 -14.22 -21.98 -4.36
CA GLU A 97 -14.61 -22.21 -5.75
C GLU A 97 -13.72 -23.25 -6.46
N LEU A 98 -12.63 -23.72 -5.85
CA LEU A 98 -11.63 -24.61 -6.47
C LEU A 98 -11.15 -24.09 -7.85
N VAL A 99 -11.21 -22.79 -8.06
CA VAL A 99 -10.85 -22.14 -9.33
C VAL A 99 -9.38 -21.73 -9.30
N ASP A 100 -8.63 -22.24 -10.27
CA ASP A 100 -7.28 -21.74 -10.55
C ASP A 100 -7.38 -20.24 -10.90
N ALA A 101 -6.98 -19.38 -9.97
CA ALA A 101 -6.98 -17.94 -10.20
C ALA A 101 -5.92 -17.62 -11.27
N ALA A 102 -6.37 -17.35 -12.49
CA ALA A 102 -5.50 -16.94 -13.58
C ALA A 102 -4.55 -15.83 -13.13
N ALA A 103 -3.26 -15.99 -13.46
CA ALA A 103 -2.25 -15.01 -13.11
C ALA A 103 -2.54 -13.68 -13.85
N PRO A 104 -2.78 -12.58 -13.12
CA PRO A 104 -3.05 -11.29 -13.78
C PRO A 104 -1.81 -10.74 -14.48
N ALA A 105 -2.04 -9.91 -15.50
CA ALA A 105 -0.99 -9.24 -16.27
C ALA A 105 -0.07 -8.39 -15.37
N GLN A 106 1.25 -8.51 -15.57
CA GLN A 106 2.25 -7.79 -14.80
C GLN A 106 2.58 -6.44 -15.46
N PRO A 107 2.77 -5.36 -14.69
CA PRO A 107 3.41 -4.17 -15.19
C PRO A 107 4.90 -4.45 -15.47
N PRO A 108 5.48 -3.85 -16.52
CA PRO A 108 6.84 -4.16 -16.98
C PRO A 108 7.98 -3.70 -16.05
N GLU A 109 7.70 -2.91 -15.01
CA GLU A 109 8.73 -2.23 -14.21
C GLU A 109 9.18 -2.97 -12.94
N VAL A 110 8.55 -4.07 -12.55
CA VAL A 110 8.96 -4.85 -11.38
C VAL A 110 9.49 -6.20 -11.85
N GLY A 111 10.74 -6.53 -11.50
CA GLY A 111 11.37 -7.79 -11.90
C GLY A 111 10.45 -8.99 -11.61
N SER A 112 10.24 -9.85 -12.61
CA SER A 112 9.25 -10.93 -12.57
C SER A 112 9.47 -11.88 -11.39
N ASP A 113 10.73 -12.08 -10.98
CA ASP A 113 11.14 -13.00 -9.93
C ASP A 113 10.72 -12.50 -8.54
N VAL A 114 10.87 -11.19 -8.27
CA VAL A 114 10.47 -10.58 -6.99
C VAL A 114 8.94 -10.60 -6.83
N VAL A 115 8.21 -10.27 -7.90
CA VAL A 115 6.74 -10.31 -7.89
C VAL A 115 6.25 -11.75 -7.68
N GLY A 116 6.89 -12.72 -8.37
CA GLY A 116 6.60 -14.15 -8.19
C GLY A 116 6.85 -14.63 -6.76
N ALA A 117 7.97 -14.22 -6.16
CA ALA A 117 8.30 -14.54 -4.78
C ALA A 117 7.30 -13.92 -3.79
N LEU A 118 6.94 -12.64 -3.99
CA LEU A 118 5.95 -11.96 -3.15
C LEU A 118 4.56 -12.64 -3.20
N ARG A 119 4.17 -13.21 -4.33
CA ARG A 119 2.89 -13.93 -4.47
C ARG A 119 2.76 -15.13 -3.53
N ARG A 120 3.87 -15.76 -3.18
CA ARG A 120 3.88 -16.93 -2.28
C ARG A 120 3.69 -16.55 -0.81
N LEU A 121 3.89 -15.27 -0.46
CA LEU A 121 3.64 -14.78 0.89
C LEU A 121 2.15 -14.62 1.16
N SER A 122 1.74 -14.77 2.43
CA SER A 122 0.40 -14.31 2.84
C SER A 122 0.25 -12.80 2.62
N PRO A 123 -0.98 -12.28 2.43
CA PRO A 123 -1.21 -10.84 2.27
C PRO A 123 -0.59 -10.00 3.38
N GLU A 124 -0.61 -10.49 4.63
CA GLU A 124 -0.06 -9.82 5.79
C GLU A 124 1.47 -9.75 5.80
N HIS A 125 2.15 -10.83 5.42
CA HIS A 125 3.60 -10.84 5.26
C HIS A 125 4.03 -9.92 4.12
N ARG A 126 3.32 -9.99 3.01
CA ARG A 126 3.52 -9.13 1.83
C ARG A 126 3.40 -7.65 2.17
N ALA A 127 2.34 -7.27 2.88
CA ALA A 127 2.09 -5.89 3.29
C ALA A 127 3.23 -5.30 4.14
N VAL A 128 3.73 -6.04 5.13
CA VAL A 128 4.84 -5.53 5.97
C VAL A 128 6.16 -5.45 5.19
N ILE A 129 6.41 -6.37 4.25
CA ILE A 129 7.56 -6.31 3.34
C ILE A 129 7.48 -5.08 2.43
N VAL A 130 6.33 -4.83 1.81
CA VAL A 130 6.11 -3.65 0.95
C VAL A 130 6.28 -2.35 1.74
N LEU A 131 5.68 -2.25 2.92
CA LEU A 131 5.83 -1.07 3.78
C LEU A 131 7.27 -0.83 4.20
N ARG A 132 8.02 -1.89 4.52
CA ARG A 132 9.41 -1.80 4.96
C ARG A 132 10.36 -1.47 3.82
N HIS A 133 10.32 -2.22 2.72
CA HIS A 133 11.35 -2.22 1.70
C HIS A 133 11.03 -1.35 0.49
N LEU A 134 9.75 -1.14 0.16
CA LEU A 134 9.33 -0.23 -0.91
C LEU A 134 9.11 1.20 -0.39
N LEU A 135 8.39 1.32 0.73
CA LEU A 135 7.98 2.63 1.26
C LEU A 135 8.89 3.14 2.38
N GLY A 136 9.87 2.34 2.83
CA GLY A 136 10.93 2.76 3.74
C GLY A 136 10.51 2.95 5.20
N TYR A 137 9.32 2.46 5.61
CA TYR A 137 8.85 2.59 6.98
C TYR A 137 9.65 1.73 7.95
N THR A 138 9.93 2.27 9.14
CA THR A 138 10.49 1.48 10.24
C THR A 138 9.45 0.52 10.82
N PRO A 139 9.87 -0.58 11.49
CA PRO A 139 8.90 -1.49 12.13
C PRO A 139 7.96 -0.82 13.12
N GLY A 140 8.41 0.24 13.81
CA GLY A 140 7.58 1.03 14.72
C GLY A 140 6.53 1.87 13.99
N GLU A 141 6.85 2.42 12.82
CA GLU A 141 5.89 3.14 11.97
C GLU A 141 4.88 2.18 11.36
N ILE A 142 5.32 1.00 10.90
CA ILE A 142 4.45 -0.05 10.37
C ILE A 142 3.46 -0.51 11.46
N ALA A 143 3.93 -0.70 12.69
CA ALA A 143 3.10 -1.08 13.83
C ALA A 143 1.97 -0.07 14.08
N ARG A 144 2.28 1.23 14.04
CA ARG A 144 1.28 2.31 14.14
C ARG A 144 0.36 2.38 12.92
N LEU A 145 0.91 2.19 11.73
CA LEU A 145 0.17 2.26 10.47
C LEU A 145 -0.87 1.13 10.35
N LEU A 146 -0.50 -0.08 10.72
CA LEU A 146 -1.36 -1.27 10.65
C LEU A 146 -2.10 -1.56 11.97
N GLU A 147 -1.89 -0.76 13.03
CA GLU A 147 -2.46 -0.96 14.37
C GLU A 147 -2.12 -2.34 14.95
N LEU A 148 -0.87 -2.77 14.77
CA LEU A 148 -0.35 -4.04 15.22
C LEU A 148 0.70 -3.86 16.32
N PRO A 149 0.86 -4.84 17.23
CA PRO A 149 2.01 -4.88 18.13
C PRO A 149 3.32 -4.92 17.33
N ARG A 150 4.35 -4.18 17.79
CA ARG A 150 5.67 -4.15 17.12
C ARG A 150 6.30 -5.55 17.00
N GLY A 151 6.09 -6.41 18.00
CA GLY A 151 6.54 -7.81 17.96
C GLY A 151 5.91 -8.60 16.81
N THR A 152 4.62 -8.36 16.52
CA THR A 152 3.92 -8.97 15.38
C THR A 152 4.51 -8.49 14.05
N VAL A 153 4.80 -7.20 13.91
CA VAL A 153 5.45 -6.66 12.71
C VAL A 153 6.82 -7.28 12.50
N ASN A 154 7.65 -7.34 13.55
CA ASN A 154 8.99 -7.94 13.47
C ASN A 154 8.94 -9.42 13.09
N SER A 155 8.00 -10.18 13.68
CA SER A 155 7.85 -11.60 13.35
C SER A 155 7.37 -11.83 11.93
N ARG A 156 6.44 -10.98 11.42
CA ARG A 156 5.98 -11.02 10.03
C ARG A 156 7.09 -10.64 9.04
N LEU A 157 7.88 -9.60 9.35
CA LEU A 157 9.04 -9.22 8.53
C LEU A 157 10.05 -10.35 8.42
N ARG A 158 10.43 -10.96 9.57
CA ARG A 158 11.38 -12.08 9.58
C ARG A 158 10.86 -13.24 8.75
N ARG A 159 9.65 -13.73 9.04
CA ARG A 159 9.08 -14.87 8.30
C ARG A 159 8.90 -14.58 6.82
N GLY A 160 8.48 -13.37 6.47
CA GLY A 160 8.36 -12.96 5.07
C GLY A 160 9.71 -12.93 4.35
N LEU A 161 10.78 -12.45 5.00
CA LEU A 161 12.12 -12.47 4.42
C LEU A 161 12.68 -13.88 4.30
N ASP A 162 12.50 -14.75 5.32
CA ASP A 162 12.91 -16.14 5.28
C ASP A 162 12.26 -16.87 4.08
N GLN A 163 10.95 -16.71 3.88
CA GLN A 163 10.24 -17.28 2.74
C GLN A 163 10.70 -16.72 1.38
N LEU A 164 11.04 -15.43 1.31
CA LEU A 164 11.58 -14.83 0.08
C LEU A 164 12.97 -15.38 -0.25
N GLN A 165 13.84 -15.59 0.75
CA GLN A 165 15.16 -16.17 0.55
C GLN A 165 15.11 -17.62 0.06
N GLU A 166 14.11 -18.40 0.52
CA GLU A 166 13.88 -19.76 0.02
C GLU A 166 13.39 -19.81 -1.43
N THR A 167 12.86 -18.70 -1.94
CA THR A 167 12.19 -18.63 -3.24
C THR A 167 13.07 -17.96 -4.31
N LEU A 168 13.95 -17.06 -3.90
CA LEU A 168 14.86 -16.36 -4.80
C LEU A 168 16.18 -17.13 -4.90
N PRO A 169 16.72 -17.34 -6.12
CA PRO A 169 17.99 -18.03 -6.32
C PRO A 169 19.18 -17.30 -5.72
#